data_6d897b1928d34414604a9cce78c39740
#
_entry.id   6d897b1928d34414604a9cce78c39740
#
_cell.length_a   1.000
_cell.length_b   1.000
_cell.length_c   1.000
_cell.angle_alpha   90.00
_cell.angle_beta   90.00
_cell.angle_gamma   90.00
#
_symmetry.space_group_name_H-M   'P 1'
#
loop_
_entity.id
_entity.type
_entity.pdbx_description
1 polymer ?
#
loop_
_entity_poly.entity_id
_entity_poly.type
_entity_poly.pdbx_seq_one_letter_code
_entity_poly.pdbx_strand_id
1 'polypeptide(L)'
;RITGFSGASVGALNAALFATTPAEKAEKVWKSISQSVIADPMDAVEKVIGSAIKYVRSEDKSITKERINGTINSGLFSREGLIDLIEGNEINLRLSKVRIPCFACCTSMKTGRAEYFDMRAFSPETITKILIASSAIPAAFPPEKIGAVSYRDGGMKDNCPIKPLYNAGFRRFIISYLGKDTVN
;
A
#
# COMPACT_ATOMS: atom_id res chain seq x y z
N ARG A 1 -0.87 -22.34 7.53
CA ARG A 1 -1.84 -21.26 7.71
C ARG A 1 -1.10 -19.96 7.97
N ILE A 2 -1.47 -18.89 7.25
CA ILE A 2 -0.96 -17.53 7.49
C ILE A 2 -1.72 -16.94 8.68
N THR A 3 -0.99 -16.37 9.65
CA THR A 3 -1.55 -15.89 10.92
C THR A 3 -1.18 -14.42 11.22
N GLY A 4 -0.57 -13.72 10.27
CA GLY A 4 -0.28 -12.30 10.34
C GLY A 4 0.11 -11.75 8.98
N PHE A 5 -0.15 -10.48 8.74
CA PHE A 5 0.15 -9.78 7.50
C PHE A 5 0.86 -8.46 7.76
N SER A 6 1.71 -8.05 6.86
CA SER A 6 2.32 -6.73 6.85
C SER A 6 2.64 -6.30 5.42
N GLY A 7 2.49 -5.03 5.12
CA GLY A 7 2.78 -4.52 3.79
C GLY A 7 3.03 -3.01 3.76
N ALA A 8 3.59 -2.55 2.65
CA ALA A 8 3.75 -1.14 2.31
C ALA A 8 3.11 -0.88 0.94
N SER A 9 2.52 0.29 0.73
CA SER A 9 1.89 0.68 -0.53
C SER A 9 0.81 -0.33 -0.96
N VAL A 10 0.83 -0.79 -2.20
CA VAL A 10 -0.04 -1.88 -2.69
C VAL A 10 0.09 -3.13 -1.82
N GLY A 11 1.26 -3.38 -1.22
CA GLY A 11 1.46 -4.47 -0.27
C GLY A 11 0.62 -4.33 1.01
N ALA A 12 0.34 -3.11 1.47
CA ALA A 12 -0.56 -2.88 2.60
C ALA A 12 -2.03 -3.15 2.23
N LEU A 13 -2.44 -2.78 1.01
CA LEU A 13 -3.78 -3.12 0.48
C LEU A 13 -3.95 -4.63 0.35
N ASN A 14 -2.94 -5.33 -0.16
CA ASN A 14 -2.93 -6.79 -0.23
C ASN A 14 -3.00 -7.42 1.17
N ALA A 15 -2.18 -6.95 2.11
CA ALA A 15 -2.20 -7.42 3.49
C ALA A 15 -3.60 -7.28 4.11
N ALA A 16 -4.23 -6.12 3.93
CA ALA A 16 -5.57 -5.82 4.40
C ALA A 16 -6.63 -6.73 3.76
N LEU A 17 -6.58 -6.88 2.44
CA LEU A 17 -7.53 -7.70 1.69
C LEU A 17 -7.43 -9.18 2.08
N PHE A 18 -6.22 -9.74 2.14
CA PHE A 18 -6.02 -11.15 2.52
C PHE A 18 -6.25 -11.42 4.00
N ALA A 19 -6.09 -10.43 4.88
CA ALA A 19 -6.45 -10.55 6.28
C ALA A 19 -7.97 -10.65 6.50
N THR A 20 -8.75 -10.07 5.59
CA THR A 20 -10.22 -9.92 5.74
C THR A 20 -11.05 -10.79 4.81
N THR A 21 -10.44 -11.38 3.79
CA THR A 21 -11.16 -11.99 2.67
C THR A 21 -10.47 -13.30 2.25
N PRO A 22 -11.22 -14.39 1.97
CA PRO A 22 -10.65 -15.60 1.40
C PRO A 22 -9.91 -15.33 0.08
N ALA A 23 -8.87 -16.12 -0.20
CA ALA A 23 -7.96 -15.89 -1.34
C ALA A 23 -8.71 -15.80 -2.69
N GLU A 24 -9.67 -16.71 -2.92
CA GLU A 24 -10.45 -16.74 -4.17
C GLU A 24 -11.31 -15.47 -4.36
N LYS A 25 -11.80 -14.90 -3.27
CA LYS A 25 -12.55 -13.66 -3.32
C LYS A 25 -11.62 -12.45 -3.48
N ALA A 26 -10.46 -12.46 -2.83
CA ALA A 26 -9.43 -11.44 -2.99
C ALA A 26 -8.93 -11.36 -4.44
N GLU A 27 -8.72 -12.52 -5.08
CA GLU A 27 -8.38 -12.61 -6.50
C GLU A 27 -9.44 -11.98 -7.41
N LYS A 28 -10.74 -12.23 -7.12
CA LYS A 28 -11.84 -11.61 -7.87
C LYS A 28 -11.86 -10.09 -7.73
N VAL A 29 -11.59 -9.57 -6.54
CA VAL A 29 -11.46 -8.12 -6.31
C VAL A 29 -10.35 -7.54 -7.18
N TRP A 30 -9.16 -8.16 -7.20
CA TRP A 30 -8.07 -7.70 -8.06
C TRP A 30 -8.40 -7.81 -9.55
N LYS A 31 -9.01 -8.90 -9.99
CA LYS A 31 -9.44 -9.07 -11.40
C LYS A 31 -10.48 -8.04 -11.82
N SER A 32 -11.43 -7.67 -10.94
CA SER A 32 -12.43 -6.64 -11.25
C SER A 32 -11.80 -5.26 -11.47
N ILE A 33 -10.76 -4.95 -10.69
CA ILE A 33 -9.99 -3.72 -10.84
C ILE A 33 -9.22 -3.73 -12.17
N SER A 34 -8.60 -4.86 -12.52
CA SER A 34 -7.81 -5.00 -13.74
C SER A 34 -8.63 -4.86 -15.01
N GLN A 35 -9.89 -5.26 -14.98
CA GLN A 35 -10.80 -5.14 -16.14
C GLN A 35 -11.26 -3.69 -16.38
N SER A 36 -11.24 -2.84 -15.35
CA SER A 36 -11.62 -1.42 -15.45
C SER A 36 -10.45 -0.50 -15.84
N VAL A 37 -9.21 -0.96 -15.74
CA VAL A 37 -7.98 -0.17 -15.94
C VAL A 37 -7.01 -0.91 -16.87
N ILE A 38 -7.24 -0.85 -18.20
CA ILE A 38 -6.28 -1.17 -19.28
C ILE A 38 -5.38 -2.42 -19.09
N ALA A 39 -5.51 -3.32 -20.05
CA ALA A 39 -4.69 -4.44 -20.54
C ALA A 39 -3.68 -5.18 -19.63
N ASP A 40 -3.00 -4.58 -18.67
CA ASP A 40 -2.18 -5.26 -17.66
C ASP A 40 -1.98 -4.41 -16.40
N PRO A 41 -2.68 -4.75 -15.30
CA PRO A 41 -2.58 -3.98 -14.04
C PRO A 41 -1.19 -4.09 -13.39
N MET A 42 -0.51 -5.21 -13.56
CA MET A 42 0.83 -5.41 -12.99
C MET A 42 1.85 -4.51 -13.69
N ASP A 43 1.73 -4.35 -15.00
CA ASP A 43 2.59 -3.48 -15.79
C ASP A 43 2.36 -1.99 -15.44
N ALA A 44 1.12 -1.59 -15.16
CA ALA A 44 0.77 -0.25 -14.72
C ALA A 44 1.30 0.03 -13.30
N VAL A 45 1.13 -0.92 -12.36
CA VAL A 45 1.67 -0.84 -11.00
C VAL A 45 3.20 -0.79 -11.03
N GLU A 46 3.86 -1.66 -11.81
CA GLU A 46 5.32 -1.68 -11.92
C GLU A 46 5.86 -0.38 -12.53
N LYS A 47 5.21 0.16 -13.56
CA LYS A 47 5.58 1.45 -14.17
C LYS A 47 5.43 2.62 -13.22
N VAL A 48 4.35 2.68 -12.44
CA VAL A 48 4.13 3.75 -11.44
C VAL A 48 5.12 3.64 -10.30
N ILE A 49 5.29 2.44 -9.72
CA ILE A 49 6.24 2.20 -8.63
C ILE A 49 7.67 2.41 -9.13
N GLY A 50 8.04 1.88 -10.29
CA GLY A 50 9.36 2.06 -10.89
C GLY A 50 9.68 3.51 -11.20
N SER A 51 8.71 4.28 -11.71
CA SER A 51 8.85 5.71 -11.96
C SER A 51 8.95 6.52 -10.67
N ALA A 52 8.18 6.17 -9.64
CA ALA A 52 8.23 6.81 -8.33
C ALA A 52 9.55 6.54 -7.60
N ILE A 53 10.05 5.29 -7.64
CA ILE A 53 11.37 4.94 -7.07
C ILE A 53 12.47 5.70 -7.80
N LYS A 54 12.39 5.80 -9.12
CA LYS A 54 13.34 6.56 -9.93
C LYS A 54 13.30 8.05 -9.61
N TYR A 55 12.10 8.61 -9.41
CA TYR A 55 11.90 10.00 -8.97
C TYR A 55 12.51 10.28 -7.59
N VAL A 56 12.31 9.38 -6.63
CA VAL A 56 12.86 9.54 -5.26
C VAL A 56 14.39 9.45 -5.25
N ARG A 57 14.96 8.68 -6.19
CA ARG A 57 16.43 8.48 -6.30
C ARG A 57 17.13 9.47 -7.23
N SER A 58 16.40 10.20 -8.08
CA SER A 58 17.00 11.15 -9.02
C SER A 58 17.09 12.56 -8.42
N GLU A 59 18.20 13.25 -8.66
CA GLU A 59 18.36 14.68 -8.34
C GLU A 59 17.58 15.58 -9.31
N ASP A 60 17.22 15.07 -10.49
CA ASP A 60 16.46 15.80 -11.51
C ASP A 60 14.96 15.50 -11.42
N LYS A 61 14.22 16.47 -10.86
CA LYS A 61 12.78 16.38 -10.59
C LYS A 61 11.89 16.84 -11.74
N SER A 62 12.46 17.30 -12.85
CA SER A 62 11.70 17.96 -13.94
C SER A 62 10.98 16.99 -14.88
N ILE A 63 11.54 15.84 -15.14
CA ILE A 63 11.10 14.92 -16.20
C ILE A 63 9.92 14.02 -15.80
N THR A 64 9.62 13.91 -14.50
CA THR A 64 8.81 12.82 -13.97
C THR A 64 7.37 13.21 -13.68
N LYS A 65 7.09 14.50 -13.45
CA LYS A 65 5.77 14.97 -13.01
C LYS A 65 4.69 14.82 -14.08
N GLU A 66 4.99 15.09 -15.34
CA GLU A 66 4.04 14.95 -16.45
C GLU A 66 3.77 13.49 -16.83
N ARG A 67 4.80 12.63 -16.80
CA ARG A 67 4.64 11.19 -17.08
C ARG A 67 3.85 10.46 -15.99
N ILE A 68 4.06 10.83 -14.73
CA ILE A 68 3.32 10.26 -13.60
C ILE A 68 1.85 10.69 -13.66
N ASN A 69 1.57 11.98 -13.91
CA ASN A 69 0.20 12.49 -14.02
C ASN A 69 -0.62 11.84 -15.16
N GLY A 70 0.02 11.49 -16.28
CA GLY A 70 -0.66 10.79 -17.38
C GLY A 70 -1.08 9.36 -17.06
N THR A 71 -0.36 8.69 -16.17
CA THR A 71 -0.62 7.29 -15.78
C THR A 71 -1.58 7.19 -14.59
N ILE A 72 -1.65 8.24 -13.76
CA ILE A 72 -2.43 8.26 -12.51
C ILE A 72 -3.91 8.62 -12.74
N ASN A 73 -4.25 9.26 -13.85
CA ASN A 73 -5.64 9.57 -14.20
C ASN A 73 -6.49 8.35 -14.62
N SER A 74 -5.95 7.14 -14.49
CA SER A 74 -6.67 5.90 -14.76
C SER A 74 -7.13 5.24 -13.45
N GLY A 75 -8.30 5.61 -13.00
CA GLY A 75 -9.19 4.91 -12.06
C GLY A 75 -8.60 4.42 -10.72
N LEU A 76 -7.85 3.32 -10.70
CA LEU A 76 -7.36 2.67 -9.48
C LEU A 76 -6.31 3.47 -8.71
N PHE A 77 -5.53 4.29 -9.39
CA PHE A 77 -4.47 5.11 -8.80
C PHE A 77 -4.94 6.50 -8.41
N SER A 78 -6.24 6.81 -8.54
CA SER A 78 -6.83 8.00 -7.93
C SER A 78 -7.05 7.76 -6.43
N ARG A 79 -7.10 8.82 -5.66
CA ARG A 79 -7.45 8.74 -4.23
C ARG A 79 -8.86 8.15 -4.06
N GLU A 80 -9.78 8.54 -4.91
CA GLU A 80 -11.16 8.05 -4.98
C GLU A 80 -11.19 6.57 -5.29
N GLY A 81 -10.42 6.09 -6.26
CA GLY A 81 -10.33 4.67 -6.61
C GLY A 81 -9.79 3.81 -5.46
N LEU A 82 -8.85 4.34 -4.66
CA LEU A 82 -8.37 3.66 -3.45
C LEU A 82 -9.45 3.60 -2.36
N ILE A 83 -10.21 4.69 -2.17
CA ILE A 83 -11.34 4.73 -1.24
C ILE A 83 -12.39 3.70 -1.66
N ASP A 84 -12.78 3.70 -2.92
CA ASP A 84 -13.77 2.77 -3.46
C ASP A 84 -13.33 1.31 -3.31
N LEU A 85 -12.04 1.02 -3.52
CA LEU A 85 -11.48 -0.31 -3.26
C LEU A 85 -11.61 -0.70 -1.79
N ILE A 86 -11.25 0.18 -0.87
CA ILE A 86 -11.21 -0.10 0.56
C ILE A 86 -12.62 -0.18 1.14
N GLU A 87 -13.46 0.82 0.86
CA GLU A 87 -14.80 0.97 1.45
C GLU A 87 -15.83 0.14 0.70
N GLY A 88 -15.79 0.12 -0.63
CA GLY A 88 -16.68 -0.68 -1.47
C GLY A 88 -16.56 -2.19 -1.25
N ASN A 89 -15.37 -2.65 -0.80
CA ASN A 89 -15.16 -4.04 -0.39
C ASN A 89 -15.21 -4.24 1.13
N GLU A 90 -15.60 -3.24 1.93
CA GLU A 90 -15.69 -3.28 3.39
C GLU A 90 -14.39 -3.72 4.09
N ILE A 91 -13.23 -3.49 3.45
CA ILE A 91 -11.93 -3.93 3.97
C ILE A 91 -11.64 -3.28 5.33
N ASN A 92 -11.88 -1.98 5.44
CA ASN A 92 -11.70 -1.20 6.65
C ASN A 92 -12.62 -1.68 7.80
N LEU A 93 -13.90 -1.98 7.50
CA LEU A 93 -14.87 -2.49 8.46
C LEU A 93 -14.49 -3.88 8.97
N ARG A 94 -13.99 -4.74 8.08
CA ARG A 94 -13.56 -6.09 8.44
C ARG A 94 -12.26 -6.08 9.22
N LEU A 95 -11.29 -5.22 8.86
CA LEU A 95 -10.01 -5.10 9.58
C LEU A 95 -10.20 -4.73 11.04
N SER A 96 -11.15 -3.85 11.37
CA SER A 96 -11.44 -3.49 12.74
C SER A 96 -11.96 -4.66 13.60
N LYS A 97 -12.35 -5.77 12.97
CA LYS A 97 -12.91 -6.98 13.61
C LYS A 97 -11.99 -8.20 13.52
N VAL A 98 -10.91 -8.17 12.72
CA VAL A 98 -10.02 -9.32 12.62
C VAL A 98 -9.13 -9.45 13.87
N ARG A 99 -8.79 -10.70 14.21
CA ARG A 99 -7.92 -10.99 15.37
C ARG A 99 -6.45 -11.17 15.01
N ILE A 100 -6.17 -11.46 13.74
CA ILE A 100 -4.78 -11.66 13.28
C ILE A 100 -4.08 -10.31 13.09
N PRO A 101 -2.80 -10.18 13.48
CA PRO A 101 -2.03 -8.98 13.26
C PRO A 101 -1.99 -8.59 11.78
N CYS A 102 -2.29 -7.33 11.49
CA CYS A 102 -2.24 -6.78 10.14
C CYS A 102 -1.66 -5.37 10.17
N PHE A 103 -0.44 -5.23 9.66
CA PHE A 103 0.32 -4.00 9.72
C PHE A 103 0.42 -3.31 8.37
N ALA A 104 0.23 -1.99 8.36
CA ALA A 104 0.58 -1.13 7.24
C ALA A 104 1.80 -0.28 7.60
N CYS A 105 2.76 -0.18 6.68
CA CYS A 105 3.91 0.70 6.80
C CYS A 105 3.59 2.05 6.15
N CYS A 106 3.88 3.15 6.86
CA CYS A 106 3.84 4.51 6.34
C CYS A 106 5.14 5.23 6.64
N THR A 107 5.51 6.21 5.82
CA THR A 107 6.65 7.09 6.08
C THR A 107 6.16 8.37 6.77
N SER A 108 6.57 8.58 8.02
CA SER A 108 6.23 9.78 8.78
C SER A 108 6.96 11.00 8.22
N MET A 109 6.25 12.04 7.86
CA MET A 109 6.85 13.30 7.41
C MET A 109 7.46 14.10 8.57
N LYS A 110 7.05 13.83 9.80
CA LYS A 110 7.61 14.47 10.99
C LYS A 110 8.99 13.93 11.35
N THR A 111 9.17 12.59 11.27
CA THR A 111 10.40 11.93 11.70
C THR A 111 11.29 11.47 10.54
N GLY A 112 10.75 11.42 9.33
CA GLY A 112 11.40 10.86 8.15
C GLY A 112 11.63 9.34 8.23
N ARG A 113 10.97 8.63 9.16
CA ARG A 113 11.16 7.20 9.43
C ARG A 113 9.93 6.39 9.05
N ALA A 114 10.12 5.08 8.85
CA ALA A 114 9.02 4.13 8.75
C ALA A 114 8.30 4.02 10.08
N GLU A 115 6.99 4.09 10.05
CA GLU A 115 6.08 3.83 11.16
C GLU A 115 5.10 2.73 10.75
N TYR A 116 4.78 1.82 11.68
CA TYR A 116 3.97 0.64 11.42
C TYR A 116 2.68 0.71 12.22
N PHE A 117 1.57 0.66 11.51
CA PHE A 117 0.24 0.72 12.10
C PHE A 117 -0.38 -0.66 12.18
N ASP A 118 -0.63 -1.17 13.38
CA ASP A 118 -1.50 -2.33 13.56
C ASP A 118 -2.95 -1.90 13.32
N MET A 119 -3.46 -2.22 12.15
CA MET A 119 -4.77 -1.73 11.71
C MET A 119 -5.93 -2.18 12.60
N ARG A 120 -5.74 -3.24 13.41
CA ARG A 120 -6.76 -3.70 14.39
C ARG A 120 -7.05 -2.70 15.51
N ALA A 121 -6.11 -1.77 15.76
CA ALA A 121 -6.19 -0.81 16.85
C ALA A 121 -6.95 0.47 16.48
N PHE A 122 -7.46 0.56 15.25
CA PHE A 122 -8.02 1.80 14.70
C PHE A 122 -9.47 1.65 14.26
N SER A 123 -10.19 2.78 14.22
CA SER A 123 -11.52 2.85 13.62
C SER A 123 -11.46 2.61 12.11
N PRO A 124 -12.55 2.14 11.48
CA PRO A 124 -12.62 1.95 10.02
C PRO A 124 -12.17 3.16 9.22
N GLU A 125 -12.59 4.37 9.60
CA GLU A 125 -12.19 5.62 8.95
C GLU A 125 -10.67 5.86 9.05
N THR A 126 -10.07 5.56 10.19
CA THR A 126 -8.63 5.69 10.39
C THR A 126 -7.87 4.63 9.60
N ILE A 127 -8.40 3.41 9.50
CA ILE A 127 -7.85 2.34 8.66
C ILE A 127 -7.82 2.78 7.19
N THR A 128 -8.90 3.37 6.67
CA THR A 128 -8.93 3.94 5.31
C THR A 128 -7.79 4.95 5.13
N LYS A 129 -7.63 5.90 6.06
CA LYS A 129 -6.53 6.89 6.02
C LYS A 129 -5.14 6.24 6.06
N ILE A 130 -4.94 5.21 6.88
CA ILE A 130 -3.67 4.49 6.97
C ILE A 130 -3.33 3.82 5.63
N LEU A 131 -4.29 3.15 5.00
CA LEU A 131 -4.09 2.49 3.71
C LEU A 131 -3.80 3.49 2.60
N ILE A 132 -4.53 4.63 2.56
CA ILE A 132 -4.27 5.73 1.64
C ILE A 132 -2.87 6.33 1.90
N ALA A 133 -2.50 6.59 3.16
CA ALA A 133 -1.18 7.11 3.52
C ALA A 133 -0.05 6.17 3.09
N SER A 134 -0.24 4.85 3.33
CA SER A 134 0.71 3.81 2.92
C SER A 134 0.94 3.79 1.40
N SER A 135 -0.06 4.22 0.62
CA SER A 135 -0.04 4.25 -0.85
C SER A 135 0.18 5.66 -1.42
N ALA A 136 0.46 6.67 -0.56
CA ALA A 136 0.65 8.06 -0.97
C ALA A 136 2.04 8.29 -1.60
N ILE A 137 2.22 7.78 -2.82
CA ILE A 137 3.47 7.88 -3.60
C ILE A 137 3.79 9.36 -3.87
N PRO A 138 5.03 9.82 -3.60
CA PRO A 138 5.44 11.19 -3.91
C PRO A 138 5.24 11.55 -5.38
N ALA A 139 4.84 12.78 -5.63
CA ALA A 139 4.47 13.33 -6.93
C ALA A 139 3.13 12.81 -7.50
N ALA A 140 2.65 11.65 -7.07
CA ALA A 140 1.37 11.08 -7.48
C ALA A 140 0.23 11.52 -6.56
N PHE A 141 0.46 11.44 -5.24
CA PHE A 141 -0.55 11.70 -4.23
C PHE A 141 -0.06 12.70 -3.17
N PRO A 142 -0.95 13.56 -2.65
CA PRO A 142 -0.63 14.35 -1.47
C PRO A 142 -0.40 13.45 -0.25
N PRO A 143 0.34 13.93 0.77
CA PRO A 143 0.44 13.24 2.03
C PRO A 143 -0.93 13.11 2.69
N GLU A 144 -1.19 11.98 3.36
CA GLU A 144 -2.41 11.78 4.13
C GLU A 144 -2.16 12.05 5.63
N LYS A 145 -3.13 12.70 6.30
CA LYS A 145 -3.05 12.97 7.75
C LYS A 145 -3.66 11.85 8.56
N ILE A 146 -2.87 11.32 9.52
CA ILE A 146 -3.33 10.41 10.56
C ILE A 146 -3.08 11.11 11.91
N GLY A 147 -4.15 11.55 12.56
CA GLY A 147 -4.03 12.44 13.73
C GLY A 147 -3.34 13.75 13.39
N ALA A 148 -2.31 14.11 14.14
CA ALA A 148 -1.55 15.37 13.95
C ALA A 148 -0.36 15.23 12.96
N VAL A 149 -0.09 14.05 12.44
CA VAL A 149 1.09 13.77 11.61
C VAL A 149 0.67 13.47 10.18
N SER A 150 1.41 14.00 9.21
CA SER A 150 1.27 13.67 7.79
C SER A 150 2.20 12.51 7.43
N TYR A 151 1.67 11.60 6.61
CA TYR A 151 2.36 10.40 6.18
C TYR A 151 2.38 10.29 4.66
N ARG A 152 3.37 9.58 4.15
CA ARG A 152 3.54 9.21 2.75
C ARG A 152 3.74 7.72 2.62
N ASP A 153 3.87 7.27 1.37
CA ASP A 153 4.10 5.86 1.01
C ASP A 153 5.17 5.20 1.87
N GLY A 154 4.81 4.04 2.43
CA GLY A 154 5.69 3.28 3.32
C GLY A 154 6.93 2.73 2.63
N GLY A 155 6.81 2.38 1.36
CA GLY A 155 7.89 1.85 0.54
C GLY A 155 9.08 2.80 0.36
N MET A 156 8.89 4.09 0.65
CA MET A 156 10.01 5.06 0.67
C MET A 156 11.06 4.73 1.74
N LYS A 157 10.68 4.08 2.85
CA LYS A 157 11.55 3.78 3.99
C LYS A 157 11.66 2.31 4.32
N ASP A 158 10.57 1.55 4.13
CA ASP A 158 10.55 0.11 4.32
C ASP A 158 9.55 -0.54 3.36
N ASN A 159 10.06 -1.02 2.24
CA ASN A 159 9.24 -1.65 1.19
C ASN A 159 8.93 -3.13 1.48
N CYS A 160 9.57 -3.72 2.50
CA CYS A 160 9.33 -5.09 2.95
C CYS A 160 9.22 -5.14 4.48
N PRO A 161 8.11 -4.66 5.08
CA PRO A 161 7.98 -4.40 6.50
C PRO A 161 7.82 -5.69 7.32
N ILE A 162 8.92 -6.43 7.50
CA ILE A 162 8.99 -7.65 8.33
C ILE A 162 9.04 -7.30 9.83
N LYS A 163 9.64 -6.16 10.16
CA LYS A 163 9.93 -5.74 11.54
C LYS A 163 8.71 -5.80 12.48
N PRO A 164 7.53 -5.29 12.13
CA PRO A 164 6.38 -5.32 13.03
C PRO A 164 5.90 -6.75 13.32
N LEU A 165 5.95 -7.65 12.33
CA LEU A 165 5.61 -9.06 12.55
C LEU A 165 6.66 -9.75 13.42
N TYR A 166 7.95 -9.47 13.21
CA TYR A 166 9.02 -10.02 14.05
C TYR A 166 8.85 -9.60 15.51
N ASN A 167 8.53 -8.33 15.75
CA ASN A 167 8.27 -7.80 17.08
C ASN A 167 7.01 -8.40 17.72
N ALA A 168 6.01 -8.77 16.90
CA ALA A 168 4.81 -9.49 17.34
C ALA A 168 5.03 -11.00 17.61
N GLY A 169 6.27 -11.49 17.51
CA GLY A 169 6.65 -12.85 17.84
C GLY A 169 6.74 -13.82 16.65
N PHE A 170 6.46 -13.39 15.44
CA PHE A 170 6.60 -14.25 14.25
C PHE A 170 8.07 -14.53 13.93
N ARG A 171 8.36 -15.77 13.46
CA ARG A 171 9.73 -16.22 13.14
C ARG A 171 9.82 -16.90 11.77
N ARG A 172 8.69 -17.13 11.10
CA ARG A 172 8.64 -17.66 9.73
C ARG A 172 7.84 -16.69 8.87
N PHE A 173 8.40 -16.32 7.72
CA PHE A 173 7.84 -15.31 6.82
C PHE A 173 7.73 -15.86 5.41
N ILE A 174 6.63 -15.54 4.74
CA ILE A 174 6.49 -15.66 3.30
C ILE A 174 6.51 -14.23 2.76
N ILE A 175 7.44 -13.94 1.86
CA ILE A 175 7.63 -12.60 1.31
C ILE A 175 7.23 -12.64 -0.15
N SER A 176 6.27 -11.78 -0.53
CA SER A 176 5.97 -11.47 -1.92
C SER A 176 6.56 -10.11 -2.23
N TYR A 177 7.55 -10.08 -3.10
CA TYR A 177 8.29 -8.88 -3.45
C TYR A 177 8.10 -8.55 -4.93
N LEU A 178 7.67 -7.31 -5.19
CA LEU A 178 7.53 -6.76 -6.55
C LEU A 178 8.80 -5.98 -6.89
N GLY A 179 9.80 -6.65 -7.39
CA GLY A 179 11.04 -6.03 -7.82
C GLY A 179 11.69 -6.90 -8.90
N LYS A 180 12.42 -6.28 -9.82
CA LYS A 180 13.29 -7.05 -10.71
C LYS A 180 14.36 -7.71 -9.87
N ASP A 181 14.41 -9.04 -9.91
CA ASP A 181 15.52 -9.80 -9.35
C ASP A 181 16.82 -9.35 -10.02
N THR A 182 17.53 -8.44 -9.39
CA THR A 182 18.97 -8.33 -9.57
C THR A 182 19.62 -9.31 -8.61
N VAL A 183 19.39 -10.61 -8.85
CA VAL A 183 20.27 -11.64 -8.32
C VAL A 183 21.50 -11.61 -9.22
N ASN A 184 22.52 -10.89 -8.78
CA ASN A 184 23.89 -11.06 -9.25
C ASN A 184 24.58 -12.07 -8.34
#